data_42097fadd883012f8e3ff33a9d164ca4
#
_entry.id   42097fadd883012f8e3ff33a9d164ca4
#
_cell.length_a   1.000
_cell.length_b   1.000
_cell.length_c   1.000
_cell.angle_alpha   90.00
_cell.angle_beta   90.00
_cell.angle_gamma   90.00
#
_symmetry.space_group_name_H-M   'P 1'
#
loop_
_entity.id
_entity.type
_entity.pdbx_description
1 polymer ?
#
loop_
_entity_poly.entity_id
_entity_poly.type
_entity_poly.pdbx_seq_one_letter_code
_entity_poly.pdbx_strand_id
1 'polypeptide(L)'
;MHTPFSIISLNDFDKDSSSFSEELGINFRKWGFCGIKDHGIDTELVKEVQDIFKDFFNLPEEDKLHFFNPDLGGARGYTPFKIETPKDANKPDLKEFWHVGRELDSIDPFRQWMPDNIDIPSIPNFKHKTNELFLQFDQLGSLLLQAIAIHLGLEGGYFDSHINKGNSVMRVIHYPPIELTQEGERAGAHQDIVSVALVIGGQQAGLAILSQQAGGVRATGWEDVIICYIG
;
A
#
# COMPACT_ATOMS: atom_id res chain seq x y z
N MET A 1 -15.31 3.73 -18.34
CA MET A 1 -14.13 2.99 -17.87
C MET A 1 -14.51 1.52 -17.76
N HIS A 2 -13.79 0.62 -18.40
CA HIS A 2 -14.03 -0.81 -18.25
C HIS A 2 -12.94 -1.37 -17.34
N THR A 3 -13.25 -1.56 -16.06
CA THR A 3 -12.41 -2.36 -15.18
C THR A 3 -12.82 -3.83 -15.37
N PRO A 4 -11.89 -4.77 -15.45
CA PRO A 4 -12.22 -6.19 -15.58
C PRO A 4 -12.79 -6.78 -14.29
N PHE A 5 -12.58 -6.12 -13.14
CA PHE A 5 -13.07 -6.51 -11.82
C PHE A 5 -14.10 -5.50 -11.30
N SER A 6 -14.93 -5.93 -10.35
CA SER A 6 -15.97 -5.10 -9.75
C SER A 6 -15.37 -4.05 -8.80
N ILE A 7 -16.09 -2.94 -8.67
CA ILE A 7 -15.92 -1.97 -7.58
C ILE A 7 -17.11 -2.17 -6.64
N ILE A 8 -16.84 -2.58 -5.40
CA ILE A 8 -17.85 -2.84 -4.38
C ILE A 8 -17.83 -1.77 -3.31
N SER A 9 -18.97 -1.49 -2.69
CA SER A 9 -19.08 -0.49 -1.62
C SER A 9 -18.84 -1.14 -0.26
N LEU A 10 -17.92 -0.58 0.54
CA LEU A 10 -17.69 -1.08 1.91
C LEU A 10 -18.96 -0.95 2.78
N ASN A 11 -19.82 0.04 2.50
CA ASN A 11 -21.10 0.20 3.19
C ASN A 11 -22.04 -1.02 3.05
N ASP A 12 -21.80 -1.87 2.07
CA ASP A 12 -22.61 -3.08 1.88
C ASP A 12 -22.18 -4.22 2.83
N PHE A 13 -20.96 -4.16 3.37
CA PHE A 13 -20.50 -5.09 4.39
C PHE A 13 -21.32 -5.01 5.67
N ASP A 14 -21.70 -3.81 6.11
CA ASP A 14 -22.54 -3.60 7.29
C ASP A 14 -24.00 -4.04 7.08
N LYS A 15 -24.48 -3.99 5.83
CA LYS A 15 -25.87 -4.37 5.48
C LYS A 15 -26.02 -5.89 5.32
N ASP A 16 -25.09 -6.51 4.60
CA ASP A 16 -25.05 -7.93 4.31
C ASP A 16 -23.60 -8.38 4.10
N SER A 17 -22.94 -8.70 5.22
CA SER A 17 -21.54 -9.12 5.21
C SER A 17 -21.31 -10.39 4.39
N SER A 18 -22.30 -11.27 4.30
CA SER A 18 -22.20 -12.52 3.53
C SER A 18 -22.16 -12.25 2.03
N SER A 19 -23.09 -11.40 1.54
CA SER A 19 -23.15 -11.04 0.12
C SER A 19 -21.90 -10.24 -0.31
N PHE A 20 -21.47 -9.27 0.51
CA PHE A 20 -20.23 -8.53 0.27
C PHE A 20 -19.01 -9.45 0.19
N SER A 21 -18.88 -10.37 1.14
CA SER A 21 -17.76 -11.31 1.21
C SER A 21 -17.73 -12.26 0.02
N GLU A 22 -18.89 -12.71 -0.46
CA GLU A 22 -18.97 -13.55 -1.65
C GLU A 22 -18.54 -12.78 -2.91
N GLU A 23 -18.99 -11.54 -3.08
CA GLU A 23 -18.58 -10.70 -4.22
C GLU A 23 -17.08 -10.40 -4.19
N LEU A 24 -16.52 -10.04 -3.03
CA LEU A 24 -15.09 -9.84 -2.83
C LEU A 24 -14.30 -11.09 -3.22
N GLY A 25 -14.69 -12.25 -2.70
CA GLY A 25 -14.02 -13.52 -2.96
C GLY A 25 -14.10 -13.96 -4.42
N ILE A 26 -15.23 -13.74 -5.11
CA ILE A 26 -15.35 -13.98 -6.55
C ILE A 26 -14.36 -13.12 -7.34
N ASN A 27 -14.22 -11.83 -6.99
CA ASN A 27 -13.27 -10.94 -7.64
C ASN A 27 -11.82 -11.40 -7.41
N PHE A 28 -11.45 -11.74 -6.19
CA PHE A 28 -10.11 -12.25 -5.89
C PHE A 28 -9.80 -13.56 -6.62
N ARG A 29 -10.73 -14.50 -6.64
CA ARG A 29 -10.56 -15.78 -7.34
C ARG A 29 -10.40 -15.61 -8.85
N LYS A 30 -11.14 -14.67 -9.43
CA LYS A 30 -11.16 -14.45 -10.88
C LYS A 30 -10.03 -13.53 -11.37
N TRP A 31 -9.76 -12.47 -10.63
CA TRP A 31 -8.87 -11.39 -11.06
C TRP A 31 -7.64 -11.20 -10.18
N GLY A 32 -7.67 -11.67 -8.93
CA GLY A 32 -6.72 -11.33 -7.87
C GLY A 32 -6.95 -9.93 -7.28
N PHE A 33 -7.89 -9.16 -7.81
CA PHE A 33 -8.11 -7.73 -7.50
C PHE A 33 -9.59 -7.42 -7.31
N CYS A 34 -9.88 -6.41 -6.48
CA CYS A 34 -11.20 -5.81 -6.29
C CYS A 34 -11.05 -4.32 -6.02
N GLY A 35 -11.94 -3.49 -6.55
CA GLY A 35 -12.04 -2.08 -6.18
C GLY A 35 -12.96 -1.90 -4.97
N ILE A 36 -12.55 -1.09 -4.00
CA ILE A 36 -13.32 -0.76 -2.81
C ILE A 36 -13.63 0.73 -2.82
N LYS A 37 -14.89 1.09 -2.91
CA LYS A 37 -15.40 2.46 -2.71
C LYS A 37 -16.05 2.60 -1.34
N ASP A 38 -16.33 3.83 -0.94
CA ASP A 38 -16.90 4.15 0.38
C ASP A 38 -16.07 3.55 1.53
N HIS A 39 -14.77 3.53 1.34
CA HIS A 39 -13.78 2.80 2.16
C HIS A 39 -13.48 3.47 3.51
N GLY A 40 -14.01 4.68 3.75
CA GLY A 40 -13.88 5.38 5.02
C GLY A 40 -12.51 6.00 5.31
N ILE A 41 -11.53 5.86 4.41
CA ILE A 41 -10.25 6.56 4.55
C ILE A 41 -10.46 8.04 4.20
N ASP A 42 -9.94 8.92 5.04
CA ASP A 42 -10.00 10.37 4.86
C ASP A 42 -9.18 10.81 3.64
N THR A 43 -9.87 11.23 2.58
CA THR A 43 -9.25 11.64 1.31
C THR A 43 -8.46 12.95 1.44
N GLU A 44 -8.84 13.83 2.35
CA GLU A 44 -8.07 15.06 2.63
C GLU A 44 -6.75 14.70 3.34
N LEU A 45 -6.77 13.77 4.30
CA LEU A 45 -5.56 13.28 4.94
C LEU A 45 -4.63 12.58 3.92
N VAL A 46 -5.18 11.79 3.00
CA VAL A 46 -4.41 11.19 1.90
C VAL A 46 -3.69 12.26 1.10
N LYS A 47 -4.41 13.31 0.70
CA LYS A 47 -3.85 14.43 -0.06
C LYS A 47 -2.78 15.18 0.73
N GLU A 48 -3.02 15.46 2.00
CA GLU A 48 -2.04 16.10 2.87
C GLU A 48 -0.75 15.28 2.98
N VAL A 49 -0.86 13.96 3.18
CA VAL A 49 0.30 13.06 3.24
C VAL A 49 1.00 13.00 1.88
N GLN A 50 0.27 12.95 0.77
CA GLN A 50 0.87 13.01 -0.57
C GLN A 50 1.63 14.31 -0.80
N ASP A 51 1.10 15.47 -0.39
CA ASP A 51 1.76 16.78 -0.52
C ASP A 51 3.02 16.84 0.36
N ILE A 52 2.98 16.33 1.59
CA ILE A 52 4.14 16.18 2.46
C ILE A 52 5.26 15.38 1.77
N PHE A 53 4.92 14.24 1.19
CA PHE A 53 5.93 13.40 0.52
C PHE A 53 6.39 13.99 -0.81
N LYS A 54 5.55 14.72 -1.52
CA LYS A 54 5.97 15.48 -2.70
C LYS A 54 7.04 16.52 -2.34
N ASP A 55 6.85 17.24 -1.24
CA ASP A 55 7.85 18.20 -0.76
C ASP A 55 9.13 17.48 -0.32
N PHE A 56 9.02 16.37 0.40
CA PHE A 56 10.17 15.55 0.80
C PHE A 56 10.97 15.03 -0.41
N PHE A 57 10.30 14.42 -1.40
CA PHE A 57 10.99 13.86 -2.57
C PHE A 57 11.62 14.91 -3.48
N ASN A 58 11.17 16.17 -3.38
CA ASN A 58 11.77 17.31 -4.08
C ASN A 58 13.03 17.88 -3.38
N LEU A 59 13.36 17.43 -2.16
CA LEU A 59 14.60 17.82 -1.49
C LEU A 59 15.83 17.34 -2.27
N PRO A 60 16.98 18.01 -2.12
CA PRO A 60 18.27 17.50 -2.59
C PRO A 60 18.53 16.06 -2.10
N GLU A 61 19.18 15.26 -2.93
CA GLU A 61 19.45 13.85 -2.60
C GLU A 61 20.23 13.72 -1.28
N GLU A 62 21.21 14.60 -1.04
CA GLU A 62 21.98 14.63 0.19
C GLU A 62 21.12 14.81 1.44
N ASP A 63 20.08 15.64 1.36
CA ASP A 63 19.16 15.87 2.48
C ASP A 63 18.25 14.64 2.72
N LYS A 64 17.77 14.01 1.65
CA LYS A 64 16.97 12.78 1.74
C LYS A 64 17.76 11.60 2.33
N LEU A 65 19.06 11.50 2.01
CA LEU A 65 19.94 10.44 2.50
C LEU A 65 20.13 10.44 4.01
N HIS A 66 19.90 11.55 4.71
CA HIS A 66 19.89 11.59 6.17
C HIS A 66 18.81 10.69 6.80
N PHE A 67 17.76 10.37 6.05
CA PHE A 67 16.63 9.52 6.46
C PHE A 67 16.73 8.09 5.96
N PHE A 68 17.81 7.75 5.27
CA PHE A 68 18.12 6.40 4.84
C PHE A 68 18.95 5.67 5.89
N ASN A 69 18.42 4.56 6.39
CA ASN A 69 19.17 3.68 7.29
C ASN A 69 19.32 2.28 6.66
N PRO A 70 20.49 1.94 6.14
CA PRO A 70 20.74 0.66 5.50
C PRO A 70 20.61 -0.53 6.45
N ASP A 71 20.84 -0.33 7.76
CA ASP A 71 20.74 -1.39 8.77
C ASP A 71 19.29 -1.84 8.99
N LEU A 72 18.32 -1.01 8.61
CA LEU A 72 16.89 -1.36 8.65
C LEU A 72 16.42 -2.11 7.40
N GLY A 73 17.27 -2.32 6.41
CA GLY A 73 16.92 -3.03 5.17
C GLY A 73 15.73 -2.39 4.43
N GLY A 74 15.52 -1.08 4.57
CA GLY A 74 14.38 -0.36 3.99
C GLY A 74 13.06 -0.54 4.75
N ALA A 75 13.06 -1.17 5.94
CA ALA A 75 11.83 -1.43 6.70
C ALA A 75 11.12 -0.15 7.19
N ARG A 76 11.83 0.94 7.34
CA ARG A 76 11.33 2.25 7.78
C ARG A 76 12.13 3.38 7.12
N GLY A 77 11.48 4.53 6.92
CA GLY A 77 12.11 5.73 6.39
C GLY A 77 12.34 5.67 4.89
N TYR A 78 13.31 6.45 4.44
CA TYR A 78 13.62 6.65 3.03
C TYR A 78 14.42 5.49 2.44
N THR A 79 14.05 5.06 1.25
CA THR A 79 14.86 4.19 0.40
C THR A 79 15.20 4.93 -0.91
N PRO A 80 16.49 5.14 -1.19
CA PRO A 80 16.96 5.92 -2.33
C PRO A 80 16.61 5.34 -3.69
N PHE A 81 16.67 6.22 -4.69
CA PHE A 81 16.45 5.86 -6.09
C PHE A 81 17.40 4.75 -6.56
N LYS A 82 16.88 3.75 -7.27
CA LYS A 82 17.63 2.60 -7.82
C LYS A 82 18.25 1.66 -6.78
N ILE A 83 17.78 1.64 -5.55
CA ILE A 83 18.25 0.67 -4.54
C ILE A 83 17.48 -0.64 -4.63
N GLU A 84 16.16 -0.57 -4.77
CA GLU A 84 15.34 -1.79 -4.82
C GLU A 84 15.43 -2.46 -6.19
N THR A 85 15.81 -3.75 -6.19
CA THR A 85 15.80 -4.58 -7.40
C THR A 85 14.78 -5.68 -7.21
N PRO A 86 13.77 -5.81 -8.09
CA PRO A 86 12.79 -6.88 -8.00
C PRO A 86 13.48 -8.26 -8.07
N LYS A 87 12.86 -9.23 -7.41
CA LYS A 87 13.30 -10.62 -7.50
C LYS A 87 13.32 -11.03 -8.98
N ASP A 88 14.39 -11.68 -9.40
CA ASP A 88 14.62 -12.15 -10.78
C ASP A 88 14.86 -11.04 -11.83
N ALA A 89 15.00 -9.78 -11.40
CA ALA A 89 15.39 -8.67 -12.27
C ALA A 89 16.91 -8.44 -12.24
N ASN A 90 17.47 -7.98 -13.37
CA ASN A 90 18.90 -7.65 -13.49
C ASN A 90 19.18 -6.14 -13.35
N LYS A 91 18.14 -5.34 -13.23
CA LYS A 91 18.22 -3.88 -13.11
C LYS A 91 17.30 -3.42 -11.97
N PRO A 92 17.72 -2.37 -11.22
CA PRO A 92 16.88 -1.81 -10.18
C PRO A 92 15.68 -1.07 -10.77
N ASP A 93 14.61 -0.98 -9.99
CA ASP A 93 13.45 -0.16 -10.30
C ASP A 93 13.82 1.33 -10.25
N LEU A 94 13.19 2.09 -11.16
CA LEU A 94 13.38 3.54 -11.27
C LEU A 94 12.39 4.28 -10.35
N LYS A 95 12.51 4.01 -9.06
CA LYS A 95 11.68 4.57 -7.99
C LYS A 95 12.48 4.84 -6.74
N GLU A 96 11.97 5.72 -5.91
CA GLU A 96 12.36 5.92 -4.51
C GLU A 96 11.09 5.86 -3.66
N PHE A 97 11.21 5.59 -2.37
CA PHE A 97 10.03 5.46 -1.54
C PHE A 97 10.31 5.73 -0.06
N TRP A 98 9.24 5.87 0.69
CA TRP A 98 9.26 5.96 2.14
C TRP A 98 8.37 4.90 2.76
N HIS A 99 8.85 4.25 3.83
CA HIS A 99 8.08 3.30 4.61
C HIS A 99 7.68 3.85 5.98
N VAL A 100 6.40 3.67 6.29
CA VAL A 100 5.80 3.86 7.61
C VAL A 100 5.25 2.50 8.06
N GLY A 101 5.55 2.10 9.28
CA GLY A 101 5.05 0.85 9.84
C GLY A 101 4.28 1.08 11.14
N ARG A 102 3.81 -0.01 11.72
CA ARG A 102 3.11 0.01 13.00
C ARG A 102 4.02 0.54 14.11
N GLU A 103 3.52 1.47 14.90
CA GLU A 103 4.14 1.87 16.16
C GLU A 103 3.72 0.93 17.27
N LEU A 104 4.66 0.55 18.10
CA LEU A 104 4.46 -0.31 19.26
C LEU A 104 4.90 0.40 20.54
N ASP A 105 4.29 0.03 21.65
CA ASP A 105 4.70 0.50 22.97
C ASP A 105 6.18 0.17 23.24
N SER A 106 6.86 1.03 24.01
CA SER A 106 8.30 0.92 24.27
C SER A 106 8.73 -0.42 24.89
N ILE A 107 7.82 -1.10 25.57
CA ILE A 107 8.05 -2.40 26.24
C ILE A 107 7.57 -3.60 25.43
N ASP A 108 7.02 -3.37 24.23
CA ASP A 108 6.48 -4.45 23.41
C ASP A 108 7.61 -5.35 22.88
N PRO A 109 7.52 -6.68 23.07
CA PRO A 109 8.57 -7.60 22.65
C PRO A 109 8.78 -7.65 21.12
N PHE A 110 7.77 -7.27 20.31
CA PHE A 110 7.90 -7.26 18.86
C PHE A 110 8.74 -6.10 18.34
N ARG A 111 9.06 -5.08 19.16
CA ARG A 111 9.95 -3.97 18.74
C ARG A 111 11.33 -4.42 18.25
N GLN A 112 11.81 -5.56 18.69
CA GLN A 112 13.09 -6.11 18.21
C GLN A 112 13.09 -6.42 16.71
N TRP A 113 11.91 -6.59 16.11
CA TRP A 113 11.74 -6.85 14.65
C TRP A 113 11.01 -5.72 13.93
N MET A 114 10.37 -4.82 14.65
CA MET A 114 9.62 -3.68 14.10
C MET A 114 10.22 -2.39 14.66
N PRO A 115 11.18 -1.78 13.95
CA PRO A 115 11.81 -0.54 14.38
C PRO A 115 10.82 0.63 14.37
N ASP A 116 11.13 1.66 15.13
CA ASP A 116 10.32 2.88 15.19
C ASP A 116 10.29 3.59 13.83
N ASN A 117 9.18 4.29 13.58
CA ASN A 117 9.08 5.16 12.42
C ASN A 117 10.07 6.33 12.53
N ILE A 118 10.70 6.66 11.42
CA ILE A 118 11.58 7.82 11.29
C ILE A 118 10.71 9.07 11.15
N ASP A 119 11.03 10.12 11.90
CA ASP A 119 10.37 11.42 11.82
C ASP A 119 11.19 12.39 10.94
N ILE A 120 10.51 13.39 10.37
CA ILE A 120 11.12 14.51 9.67
C ILE A 120 10.78 15.79 10.44
N PRO A 121 11.64 16.21 11.40
CA PRO A 121 11.33 17.33 12.31
C PRO A 121 11.11 18.67 11.59
N SER A 122 11.65 18.84 10.39
CA SER A 122 11.46 20.05 9.57
C SER A 122 10.07 20.12 8.92
N ILE A 123 9.30 19.02 8.89
CA ILE A 123 7.96 18.97 8.33
C ILE A 123 6.94 18.90 9.47
N PRO A 124 6.11 19.93 9.68
CA PRO A 124 5.14 19.95 10.76
C PRO A 124 4.17 18.76 10.71
N ASN A 125 3.96 18.11 11.84
CA ASN A 125 3.03 16.99 12.00
C ASN A 125 3.31 15.77 11.10
N PHE A 126 4.52 15.62 10.54
CA PHE A 126 4.89 14.52 9.66
C PHE A 126 4.50 13.16 10.26
N LYS A 127 5.06 12.86 11.43
CA LYS A 127 4.85 11.56 12.09
C LYS A 127 3.38 11.35 12.46
N HIS A 128 2.69 12.38 12.94
CA HIS A 128 1.28 12.29 13.32
C HIS A 128 0.40 11.92 12.11
N LYS A 129 0.51 12.66 11.01
CA LYS A 129 -0.32 12.46 9.81
C LYS A 129 -0.04 11.13 9.13
N THR A 130 1.22 10.74 9.03
CA THR A 130 1.59 9.46 8.43
C THR A 130 1.12 8.27 9.26
N ASN A 131 1.20 8.35 10.59
CA ASN A 131 0.66 7.31 11.46
C ASN A 131 -0.86 7.25 11.44
N GLU A 132 -1.54 8.39 11.42
CA GLU A 132 -2.99 8.45 11.31
C GLU A 132 -3.47 7.78 10.02
N LEU A 133 -2.85 8.09 8.89
CA LEU A 133 -3.18 7.46 7.62
C LEU A 133 -2.86 5.95 7.64
N PHE A 134 -1.73 5.55 8.20
CA PHE A 134 -1.39 4.13 8.39
C PHE A 134 -2.48 3.39 9.17
N LEU A 135 -2.99 3.96 10.26
CA LEU A 135 -4.03 3.33 11.08
C LEU A 135 -5.35 3.18 10.32
N GLN A 136 -5.72 4.15 9.48
CA GLN A 136 -6.92 4.03 8.65
C GLN A 136 -6.80 2.89 7.62
N PHE A 137 -5.64 2.74 6.98
CA PHE A 137 -5.37 1.61 6.09
C PHE A 137 -5.36 0.26 6.84
N ASP A 138 -4.77 0.22 8.02
CA ASP A 138 -4.72 -0.98 8.86
C ASP A 138 -6.12 -1.44 9.28
N GLN A 139 -7.01 -0.49 9.63
CA GLN A 139 -8.42 -0.77 9.93
C GLN A 139 -9.18 -1.31 8.71
N LEU A 140 -9.02 -0.68 7.55
CA LEU A 140 -9.63 -1.16 6.31
C LEU A 140 -9.13 -2.58 5.97
N GLY A 141 -7.82 -2.81 6.08
CA GLY A 141 -7.22 -4.13 5.86
C GLY A 141 -7.81 -5.20 6.78
N SER A 142 -8.04 -4.87 8.05
CA SER A 142 -8.67 -5.76 9.02
C SER A 142 -10.11 -6.11 8.63
N LEU A 143 -10.92 -5.13 8.20
CA LEU A 143 -12.28 -5.37 7.73
C LEU A 143 -12.33 -6.26 6.49
N LEU A 144 -11.41 -6.04 5.54
CA LEU A 144 -11.35 -6.89 4.34
C LEU A 144 -10.89 -8.31 4.65
N LEU A 145 -10.00 -8.50 5.64
CA LEU A 145 -9.63 -9.83 6.12
C LEU A 145 -10.80 -10.54 6.82
N GLN A 146 -11.68 -9.81 7.52
CA GLN A 146 -12.94 -10.39 8.06
C GLN A 146 -13.84 -10.86 6.92
N ALA A 147 -14.01 -10.05 5.86
CA ALA A 147 -14.80 -10.46 4.69
C ALA A 147 -14.18 -11.69 3.99
N ILE A 148 -12.85 -11.75 3.89
CA ILE A 148 -12.15 -12.92 3.33
C ILE A 148 -12.39 -14.15 4.21
N ALA A 149 -12.34 -14.04 5.54
CA ALA A 149 -12.64 -15.15 6.45
C ALA A 149 -14.06 -15.68 6.22
N ILE A 150 -15.06 -14.80 6.14
CA ILE A 150 -16.46 -15.17 5.87
C ILE A 150 -16.59 -15.88 4.52
N HIS A 151 -15.96 -15.35 3.45
CA HIS A 151 -15.96 -16.00 2.13
C HIS A 151 -15.38 -17.42 2.17
N LEU A 152 -14.35 -17.63 3.00
CA LEU A 152 -13.72 -18.94 3.19
C LEU A 152 -14.52 -19.89 4.11
N GLY A 153 -15.67 -19.45 4.60
CA GLY A 153 -16.50 -20.23 5.54
C GLY A 153 -15.94 -20.28 6.95
N LEU A 154 -15.06 -19.33 7.30
CA LEU A 154 -14.48 -19.17 8.62
C LEU A 154 -15.26 -18.12 9.43
N GLU A 155 -15.03 -18.06 10.74
CA GLU A 155 -15.52 -16.95 11.56
C GLU A 155 -14.87 -15.64 11.13
N GLY A 156 -15.61 -14.50 11.14
CA GLY A 156 -15.10 -13.21 10.69
C GLY A 156 -13.81 -12.78 11.42
N GLY A 157 -13.69 -13.07 12.72
CA GLY A 157 -12.50 -12.79 13.54
C GLY A 157 -11.33 -13.77 13.37
N TYR A 158 -11.38 -14.70 12.42
CA TYR A 158 -10.36 -15.75 12.27
C TYR A 158 -8.94 -15.21 12.13
N PHE A 159 -8.75 -14.10 11.40
CA PHE A 159 -7.44 -13.51 11.18
C PHE A 159 -7.00 -12.52 12.26
N ASP A 160 -7.86 -12.14 13.22
CA ASP A 160 -7.56 -11.09 14.18
C ASP A 160 -6.29 -11.38 15.00
N SER A 161 -6.12 -12.62 15.45
CA SER A 161 -4.91 -13.01 16.17
C SER A 161 -3.65 -13.04 15.31
N HIS A 162 -3.78 -13.22 14.00
CA HIS A 162 -2.66 -13.27 13.05
C HIS A 162 -2.18 -11.86 12.67
N ILE A 163 -3.09 -10.88 12.66
CA ILE A 163 -2.77 -9.49 12.31
C ILE A 163 -2.53 -8.60 13.53
N ASN A 164 -2.85 -9.08 14.73
CA ASN A 164 -2.61 -8.35 15.96
C ASN A 164 -1.11 -8.04 16.12
N LYS A 165 -0.78 -6.75 16.09
CA LYS A 165 0.61 -6.25 16.08
C LYS A 165 1.42 -6.77 14.87
N GLY A 166 0.76 -7.08 13.76
CA GLY A 166 1.40 -7.50 12.53
C GLY A 166 2.34 -6.43 11.96
N ASN A 167 3.38 -6.85 11.26
CA ASN A 167 4.36 -5.95 10.65
C ASN A 167 3.86 -5.40 9.29
N SER A 168 2.65 -4.81 9.29
CA SER A 168 2.13 -4.09 8.13
C SER A 168 2.97 -2.85 7.85
N VAL A 169 3.10 -2.50 6.58
CA VAL A 169 3.87 -1.34 6.13
C VAL A 169 3.05 -0.55 5.12
N MET A 170 2.96 0.76 5.33
CA MET A 170 2.49 1.71 4.32
C MET A 170 3.68 2.23 3.55
N ARG A 171 3.63 2.13 2.21
CA ARG A 171 4.68 2.60 1.31
C ARG A 171 4.17 3.78 0.51
N VAL A 172 4.87 4.90 0.57
CA VAL A 172 4.66 6.04 -0.31
C VAL A 172 5.76 6.04 -1.36
N ILE A 173 5.36 5.89 -2.63
CA ILE A 173 6.30 5.70 -3.75
C ILE A 173 6.34 6.95 -4.61
N HIS A 174 7.55 7.37 -4.96
CA HIS A 174 7.81 8.41 -5.94
C HIS A 174 8.50 7.84 -7.17
N TYR A 175 7.94 8.14 -8.31
CA TYR A 175 8.50 7.84 -9.63
C TYR A 175 8.98 9.15 -10.27
N PRO A 176 10.25 9.54 -10.08
CA PRO A 176 10.75 10.79 -10.62
C PRO A 176 10.70 10.80 -12.16
N PRO A 177 10.73 11.98 -12.80
CA PRO A 177 10.94 12.09 -14.24
C PRO A 177 12.24 11.37 -14.63
N ILE A 178 12.18 10.60 -15.71
CA ILE A 178 13.35 9.87 -16.25
C ILE A 178 13.62 10.33 -17.67
N GLU A 179 14.89 10.32 -18.08
CA GLU A 179 15.26 10.58 -19.47
C GLU A 179 14.82 9.42 -20.37
N LEU A 180 14.46 9.73 -21.63
CA LEU A 180 14.03 8.71 -22.60
C LEU A 180 15.11 7.66 -22.90
N THR A 181 16.36 7.99 -22.67
CA THR A 181 17.53 7.12 -22.83
C THR A 181 17.83 6.25 -21.62
N GLN A 182 17.13 6.49 -20.49
CA GLN A 182 17.39 5.76 -19.27
C GLN A 182 16.82 4.34 -19.39
N GLU A 183 17.71 3.37 -19.27
CA GLU A 183 17.34 1.96 -19.24
C GLU A 183 16.79 1.55 -17.85
N GLY A 184 15.76 0.72 -17.85
CA GLY A 184 15.09 0.19 -16.66
C GLY A 184 13.59 0.42 -16.71
N GLU A 185 12.89 -0.19 -15.79
CA GLU A 185 11.44 -0.03 -15.60
C GLU A 185 11.18 0.82 -14.35
N ARG A 186 10.07 1.54 -14.32
CA ARG A 186 9.66 2.29 -13.11
C ARG A 186 9.36 1.33 -11.97
N ALA A 187 8.66 0.25 -12.28
CA ALA A 187 8.46 -0.91 -11.42
C ALA A 187 8.30 -2.12 -12.33
N GLY A 188 9.19 -3.10 -12.21
CA GLY A 188 9.08 -4.37 -12.91
C GLY A 188 7.83 -5.13 -12.47
N ALA A 189 7.27 -5.96 -13.38
CA ALA A 189 6.15 -6.83 -13.01
C ALA A 189 6.59 -7.81 -11.91
N HIS A 190 5.83 -7.86 -10.81
CA HIS A 190 6.11 -8.72 -9.67
C HIS A 190 4.82 -9.16 -8.99
N GLN A 191 4.92 -10.14 -8.12
CA GLN A 191 3.88 -10.52 -7.17
C GLN A 191 4.30 -10.05 -5.78
N ASP A 192 3.36 -9.48 -5.04
CA ASP A 192 3.59 -9.12 -3.65
C ASP A 192 3.49 -10.36 -2.75
N ILE A 193 4.35 -10.40 -1.73
CA ILE A 193 4.36 -11.48 -0.72
C ILE A 193 3.62 -10.94 0.52
N VAL A 194 2.33 -10.75 0.38
CA VAL A 194 1.46 -10.21 1.45
C VAL A 194 0.13 -10.94 1.45
N SER A 195 -0.58 -10.95 2.58
CA SER A 195 -1.94 -11.52 2.63
C SER A 195 -2.93 -10.66 1.86
N VAL A 196 -2.86 -9.34 2.05
CA VAL A 196 -3.69 -8.33 1.39
C VAL A 196 -2.86 -7.08 1.20
N ALA A 197 -2.93 -6.47 0.03
CA ALA A 197 -2.40 -5.15 -0.25
C ALA A 197 -3.52 -4.18 -0.63
N LEU A 198 -3.36 -2.93 -0.21
CA LEU A 198 -4.27 -1.82 -0.48
C LEU A 198 -3.52 -0.73 -1.21
N VAL A 199 -3.99 -0.34 -2.39
CA VAL A 199 -3.38 0.72 -3.19
C VAL A 199 -4.39 1.82 -3.43
N ILE A 200 -4.03 3.03 -2.99
CA ILE A 200 -4.74 4.23 -3.40
C ILE A 200 -4.11 4.77 -4.68
N GLY A 201 -4.93 5.15 -5.64
CA GLY A 201 -4.47 5.61 -6.94
C GLY A 201 -3.58 6.84 -6.84
N GLY A 202 -2.51 6.88 -7.63
CA GLY A 202 -1.68 8.06 -7.80
C GLY A 202 -2.35 9.12 -8.69
N GLN A 203 -1.85 10.35 -8.63
CA GLN A 203 -2.33 11.48 -9.45
C GLN A 203 -2.08 11.29 -10.96
N GLN A 204 -1.29 10.30 -11.36
CA GLN A 204 -0.95 10.03 -12.76
C GLN A 204 -1.22 8.57 -13.13
N ALA A 205 -1.61 8.38 -14.39
CA ALA A 205 -1.77 7.05 -14.98
C ALA A 205 -0.42 6.32 -15.07
N GLY A 206 -0.41 5.01 -14.79
CA GLY A 206 0.82 4.21 -14.92
C GLY A 206 0.75 2.82 -14.28
N LEU A 207 -0.15 2.61 -13.33
CA LEU A 207 -0.35 1.30 -12.74
C LEU A 207 -1.01 0.36 -13.76
N ALA A 208 -0.41 -0.79 -14.00
CA ALA A 208 -0.97 -1.86 -14.81
C ALA A 208 -1.09 -3.14 -13.96
N ILE A 209 -2.23 -3.77 -14.07
CA ILE A 209 -2.52 -5.06 -13.44
C ILE A 209 -2.38 -6.13 -14.51
N LEU A 210 -1.54 -7.13 -14.30
CA LEU A 210 -1.45 -8.30 -15.16
C LEU A 210 -2.44 -9.36 -14.67
N SER A 211 -3.45 -9.65 -15.48
CA SER A 211 -4.38 -10.74 -15.23
C SER A 211 -4.07 -11.91 -16.18
N GLN A 212 -4.10 -13.12 -15.66
CA GLN A 212 -3.93 -14.34 -16.47
C GLN A 212 -5.01 -14.47 -17.55
N GLN A 213 -6.20 -13.87 -17.37
CA GLN A 213 -7.34 -14.00 -18.28
C GLN A 213 -7.47 -12.84 -19.28
N ALA A 214 -7.02 -11.64 -18.93
CA ALA A 214 -7.30 -10.42 -19.72
C ALA A 214 -6.05 -9.70 -20.24
N GLY A 215 -4.84 -10.23 -19.97
CA GLY A 215 -3.60 -9.49 -20.26
C GLY A 215 -3.41 -8.29 -19.32
N GLY A 216 -2.60 -7.33 -19.73
CA GLY A 216 -2.36 -6.11 -18.94
C GLY A 216 -3.56 -5.16 -18.99
N VAL A 217 -4.12 -4.85 -17.82
CA VAL A 217 -5.17 -3.85 -17.65
C VAL A 217 -4.60 -2.63 -16.96
N ARG A 218 -4.74 -1.47 -17.57
CA ARG A 218 -4.30 -0.21 -16.94
C ARG A 218 -5.30 0.21 -15.87
N ALA A 219 -4.81 0.44 -14.68
CA ALA A 219 -5.54 1.02 -13.57
C ALA A 219 -5.42 2.55 -13.65
N THR A 220 -6.44 3.23 -14.16
CA THR A 220 -6.43 4.69 -14.30
C THR A 220 -7.73 5.33 -13.85
N GLY A 221 -7.63 6.50 -13.20
CA GLY A 221 -8.77 7.40 -12.98
C GLY A 221 -9.76 6.90 -11.92
N TRP A 222 -9.30 6.30 -10.87
CA TRP A 222 -10.13 5.89 -9.73
C TRP A 222 -9.93 6.86 -8.58
N GLU A 223 -10.55 8.02 -8.73
CA GLU A 223 -10.76 8.91 -7.60
C GLU A 223 -11.69 8.18 -6.61
N ASP A 224 -11.35 8.19 -5.34
CA ASP A 224 -12.12 7.59 -4.24
C ASP A 224 -12.35 6.06 -4.32
N VAL A 225 -11.43 5.32 -4.97
CA VAL A 225 -11.44 3.85 -4.96
C VAL A 225 -10.07 3.32 -4.55
N ILE A 226 -10.08 2.42 -3.58
CA ILE A 226 -8.90 1.64 -3.21
C ILE A 226 -8.92 0.33 -3.98
N ILE A 227 -7.79 0.00 -4.59
CA ILE A 227 -7.58 -1.33 -5.17
C ILE A 227 -7.07 -2.23 -4.05
N CYS A 228 -7.83 -3.28 -3.81
CA CYS A 228 -7.44 -4.36 -2.92
C CYS A 228 -7.03 -5.58 -3.74
N TYR A 229 -5.92 -6.22 -3.36
CA TYR A 229 -5.47 -7.46 -4.00
C TYR A 229 -4.77 -8.39 -3.00
N ILE A 230 -4.71 -9.66 -3.38
CA ILE A 230 -4.03 -10.73 -2.63
C ILE A 230 -2.70 -11.06 -3.31
N GLY A 231 -1.65 -11.30 -2.52
CA GLY A 231 -0.31 -11.67 -3.00
C GLY A 231 -0.19 -13.14 -3.40
#